data_e06b69d3c1c70d20847ce5cb8e4ea678
#
_entry.id   e06b69d3c1c70d20847ce5cb8e4ea678
#
_cell.length_a   1.000
_cell.length_b   1.000
_cell.length_c   1.000
_cell.angle_alpha   90.00
_cell.angle_beta   90.00
_cell.angle_gamma   90.00
#
_symmetry.space_group_name_H-M   'P 1'
#
loop_
_entity.id
_entity.type
_entity.pdbx_description
1 polymer ?
#
loop_
_entity_poly.entity_id
_entity_poly.type
_entity_poly.pdbx_seq_one_letter_code
_entity_poly.pdbx_strand_id
1 'polypeptide(L)'
;MARKDSEQQKRSMSLLFRGKAIFKPLNTGRIDERVACVREWVANIFFYTKNGVTVMIDAGYNYGRLQEKMEWLDMDPKAIQHILITHQDTDHVGALETDSEQLFRDATVYIGESENRYLTGEARRRVIHGLYKLPLVKTNNKRVLLQDGQVLDIDGIRIECLLVPGHTWGHMVYLVDDEYLFTGDTIWFGADGGYSFISTLAEDNRLSVQSLEKLEANIRAKIGRASCRERV
;
A
#
# COMPACT_ATOMS: atom_id res chain seq x y z
N MET A 1 2.37 -16.28 -19.28
CA MET A 1 1.43 -17.07 -18.46
C MET A 1 1.59 -16.60 -17.01
N ALA A 2 0.57 -16.01 -16.39
CA ALA A 2 0.68 -15.57 -15.01
C ALA A 2 0.91 -16.78 -14.07
N ARG A 3 1.98 -16.76 -13.30
CA ARG A 3 2.23 -17.77 -12.28
C ARG A 3 1.21 -17.58 -11.14
N LYS A 4 0.64 -18.64 -10.65
CA LYS A 4 -0.32 -18.60 -9.53
C LYS A 4 0.46 -18.60 -8.21
N ASP A 5 0.05 -17.73 -7.29
CA ASP A 5 0.54 -17.77 -5.91
C ASP A 5 0.25 -19.12 -5.26
N SER A 6 1.16 -19.59 -4.43
CA SER A 6 1.13 -20.97 -3.93
C SER A 6 -0.12 -21.28 -3.11
N GLU A 7 -0.65 -22.49 -3.28
CA GLU A 7 -1.78 -23.00 -2.48
C GLU A 7 -1.45 -23.03 -0.97
N GLN A 8 -0.16 -23.09 -0.63
CA GLN A 8 0.30 -23.06 0.76
C GLN A 8 0.07 -21.70 1.43
N GLN A 9 0.24 -20.60 0.68
CA GLN A 9 -0.09 -19.26 1.18
C GLN A 9 -1.60 -19.11 1.39
N LYS A 10 -2.42 -19.64 0.49
CA LYS A 10 -3.88 -19.63 0.62
C LYS A 10 -4.35 -20.44 1.83
N ARG A 11 -3.72 -21.59 2.11
CA ARG A 11 -4.05 -22.45 3.25
C ARG A 11 -3.69 -21.82 4.59
N SER A 12 -2.52 -21.19 4.72
CA SER A 12 -2.11 -20.55 5.98
C SER A 12 -3.06 -19.41 6.37
N MET A 13 -3.55 -18.67 5.39
CA MET A 13 -4.54 -17.60 5.59
C MET A 13 -5.90 -18.13 6.03
N SER A 14 -6.37 -19.24 5.44
CA SER A 14 -7.67 -19.82 5.79
C SER A 14 -7.70 -20.40 7.20
N LEU A 15 -6.58 -20.91 7.70
CA LEU A 15 -6.43 -21.44 9.07
C LEU A 15 -6.48 -20.33 10.12
N LEU A 16 -5.83 -19.20 9.87
CA LEU A 16 -5.82 -18.03 10.77
C LEU A 16 -7.21 -17.43 11.01
N PHE A 17 -8.11 -17.52 10.02
CA PHE A 17 -9.42 -16.88 10.04
C PHE A 17 -10.60 -17.86 9.95
N ARG A 18 -10.43 -19.10 10.46
CA ARG A 18 -11.47 -20.15 10.46
C ARG A 18 -12.09 -20.41 9.09
N GLY A 19 -11.27 -20.45 8.04
CA GLY A 19 -11.70 -20.76 6.67
C GLY A 19 -12.35 -19.61 5.91
N LYS A 20 -12.56 -18.44 6.51
CA LYS A 20 -13.01 -17.24 5.80
C LYS A 20 -11.80 -16.42 5.41
N ALA A 21 -11.54 -16.29 4.13
CA ALA A 21 -10.54 -15.37 3.62
C ALA A 21 -11.05 -13.93 3.82
N ILE A 22 -10.57 -13.27 4.88
CA ILE A 22 -10.83 -11.84 5.11
C ILE A 22 -9.99 -11.04 4.09
N PHE A 23 -8.75 -11.44 3.87
CA PHE A 23 -7.85 -10.83 2.91
C PHE A 23 -7.90 -11.59 1.58
N LYS A 24 -8.17 -10.89 0.49
CA LYS A 24 -8.23 -11.44 -0.86
C LYS A 24 -7.35 -10.63 -1.81
N PRO A 25 -6.03 -10.56 -1.57
CA PRO A 25 -5.15 -9.83 -2.46
C PRO A 25 -5.19 -10.42 -3.87
N LEU A 26 -5.01 -9.55 -4.87
CA LEU A 26 -4.89 -9.95 -6.27
C LEU A 26 -3.71 -10.88 -6.46
N ASN A 27 -3.79 -11.77 -7.43
CA ASN A 27 -2.63 -12.58 -7.80
C ASN A 27 -1.56 -11.70 -8.47
N THR A 28 -0.31 -12.08 -8.29
CA THR A 28 0.83 -11.44 -8.97
C THR A 28 0.61 -11.44 -10.48
N GLY A 29 0.69 -10.28 -11.10
CA GLY A 29 0.47 -10.11 -12.55
C GLY A 29 0.34 -8.64 -12.96
N ARG A 30 0.20 -8.43 -14.27
CA ARG A 30 -0.20 -7.14 -14.82
C ARG A 30 -1.71 -6.99 -14.74
N ILE A 31 -2.17 -5.84 -14.29
CA ILE A 31 -3.58 -5.45 -14.24
C ILE A 31 -3.98 -4.85 -15.59
N ASP A 32 -3.16 -3.95 -16.10
CA ASP A 32 -3.28 -3.34 -17.42
C ASP A 32 -1.89 -2.96 -17.98
N GLU A 33 -1.85 -2.07 -18.96
CA GLU A 33 -0.61 -1.62 -19.61
C GLU A 33 0.31 -0.79 -18.70
N ARG A 34 -0.25 -0.13 -17.66
CA ARG A 34 0.46 0.77 -16.75
C ARG A 34 0.65 0.17 -15.36
N VAL A 35 -0.27 -0.68 -14.92
CA VAL A 35 -0.31 -1.19 -13.55
C VAL A 35 0.00 -2.67 -13.49
N ALA A 36 0.93 -3.03 -12.64
CA ALA A 36 1.18 -4.40 -12.22
C ALA A 36 1.06 -4.52 -10.70
N CYS A 37 0.84 -5.72 -10.19
CA CYS A 37 0.87 -5.97 -8.76
C CYS A 37 1.65 -7.24 -8.43
N VAL A 38 2.25 -7.23 -7.27
CA VAL A 38 2.79 -8.41 -6.59
C VAL A 38 1.92 -8.72 -5.39
N ARG A 39 1.48 -9.96 -5.28
CA ARG A 39 0.86 -10.46 -4.05
C ARG A 39 1.94 -10.86 -3.06
N GLU A 40 2.03 -10.14 -1.97
CA GLU A 40 2.95 -10.45 -0.89
C GLU A 40 2.17 -10.74 0.40
N TRP A 41 1.92 -12.01 0.64
CA TRP A 41 1.15 -12.57 1.75
C TRP A 41 -0.29 -12.05 1.81
N VAL A 42 -0.59 -11.03 2.61
CA VAL A 42 -1.93 -10.47 2.84
C VAL A 42 -2.19 -9.20 2.04
N ALA A 43 -1.15 -8.54 1.55
CA ALA A 43 -1.20 -7.27 0.85
C ALA A 43 -0.83 -7.40 -0.64
N ASN A 44 -1.16 -6.41 -1.42
CA ASN A 44 -0.62 -6.20 -2.74
C ASN A 44 0.35 -5.02 -2.74
N ILE A 45 1.47 -5.20 -3.42
CA ILE A 45 2.38 -4.13 -3.79
C ILE A 45 2.09 -3.78 -5.24
N PHE A 46 1.88 -2.51 -5.53
CA PHE A 46 1.57 -2.07 -6.88
C PHE A 46 2.75 -1.36 -7.53
N PHE A 47 2.81 -1.44 -8.85
CA PHE A 47 3.79 -0.76 -9.69
C PHE A 47 3.05 0.00 -10.77
N TYR A 48 3.19 1.31 -10.76
CA TYR A 48 2.67 2.17 -11.82
C TYR A 48 3.81 2.58 -12.73
N THR A 49 3.70 2.28 -14.02
CA THR A 49 4.74 2.58 -15.02
C THR A 49 4.22 3.51 -16.10
N LYS A 50 4.94 4.59 -16.36
CA LYS A 50 4.66 5.55 -17.42
C LYS A 50 5.98 6.14 -17.93
N ASN A 51 6.12 6.29 -19.24
CA ASN A 51 7.31 6.89 -19.87
C ASN A 51 8.65 6.25 -19.45
N GLY A 52 8.65 4.96 -19.14
CA GLY A 52 9.84 4.23 -18.70
C GLY A 52 10.21 4.42 -17.22
N VAL A 53 9.44 5.22 -16.48
CA VAL A 53 9.59 5.40 -15.02
C VAL A 53 8.57 4.53 -14.31
N THR A 54 9.01 3.83 -13.26
CA THR A 54 8.13 3.02 -12.40
C THR A 54 8.13 3.58 -10.97
N VAL A 55 6.94 3.86 -10.47
CA VAL A 55 6.69 4.18 -9.07
C VAL A 55 6.10 2.95 -8.40
N MET A 56 6.68 2.55 -7.27
CA MET A 56 6.19 1.45 -6.45
C MET A 56 5.31 2.00 -5.33
N ILE A 57 4.18 1.35 -5.06
CA ILE A 57 3.27 1.67 -3.96
C ILE A 57 3.31 0.51 -2.96
N ASP A 58 3.76 0.83 -1.76
CA ASP A 58 4.13 -0.07 -0.68
C ASP A 58 5.30 -1.00 -1.01
N ALA A 59 5.87 -1.67 0.00
CA ALA A 59 7.07 -2.48 -0.13
C ALA A 59 6.90 -3.91 0.46
N GLY A 60 5.69 -4.27 0.85
CA GLY A 60 5.39 -5.63 1.31
C GLY A 60 6.07 -6.02 2.61
N TYR A 61 5.91 -7.30 2.97
CA TYR A 61 6.40 -7.86 4.22
C TYR A 61 7.81 -8.44 4.12
N ASN A 62 8.15 -9.09 2.98
CA ASN A 62 9.40 -9.82 2.85
C ASN A 62 10.09 -9.54 1.50
N TYR A 63 11.28 -8.99 1.57
CA TYR A 63 12.06 -8.60 0.40
C TYR A 63 12.39 -9.77 -0.55
N GLY A 64 12.68 -10.95 -0.04
CA GLY A 64 13.02 -12.11 -0.87
C GLY A 64 11.85 -12.58 -1.73
N ARG A 65 10.65 -12.66 -1.14
CA ARG A 65 9.43 -13.00 -1.90
C ARG A 65 9.04 -11.91 -2.88
N LEU A 66 9.23 -10.64 -2.49
CA LEU A 66 8.96 -9.51 -3.36
C LEU A 66 9.89 -9.53 -4.56
N GLN A 67 11.20 -9.72 -4.34
CA GLN A 67 12.19 -9.84 -5.41
C GLN A 67 11.85 -10.97 -6.39
N GLU A 68 11.61 -12.19 -5.89
CA GLU A 68 11.23 -13.34 -6.72
C GLU A 68 10.02 -13.02 -7.61
N LYS A 69 9.01 -12.36 -7.06
CA LYS A 69 7.78 -12.05 -7.81
C LYS A 69 7.94 -10.85 -8.76
N MET A 70 8.81 -9.91 -8.46
CA MET A 70 9.20 -8.86 -9.41
C MET A 70 9.88 -9.45 -10.64
N GLU A 71 10.73 -10.49 -10.44
CA GLU A 71 11.32 -11.25 -11.56
C GLU A 71 10.26 -11.89 -12.46
N TRP A 72 9.13 -12.36 -11.90
CA TRP A 72 8.01 -12.89 -12.71
C TRP A 72 7.35 -11.82 -13.59
N LEU A 73 7.55 -10.56 -13.27
CA LEU A 73 7.01 -9.40 -14.00
C LEU A 73 8.07 -8.75 -14.92
N ASP A 74 9.26 -9.35 -15.01
CA ASP A 74 10.43 -8.79 -15.70
C ASP A 74 10.81 -7.40 -15.15
N MET A 75 10.69 -7.20 -13.82
CA MET A 75 11.03 -5.96 -13.14
C MET A 75 12.33 -6.12 -12.34
N ASP A 76 13.28 -5.22 -12.58
CA ASP A 76 14.51 -5.12 -11.77
C ASP A 76 14.23 -4.25 -10.53
N PRO A 77 14.33 -4.80 -9.31
CA PRO A 77 14.17 -4.02 -8.09
C PRO A 77 15.12 -2.81 -8.00
N LYS A 78 16.31 -2.90 -8.56
CA LYS A 78 17.30 -1.81 -8.56
C LYS A 78 16.90 -0.63 -9.45
N ALA A 79 15.98 -0.84 -10.39
CA ALA A 79 15.43 0.22 -11.21
C ALA A 79 14.35 1.04 -10.48
N ILE A 80 13.86 0.57 -9.33
CA ILE A 80 12.86 1.28 -8.52
C ILE A 80 13.55 2.39 -7.74
N GLN A 81 13.26 3.64 -8.10
CA GLN A 81 13.84 4.83 -7.45
C GLN A 81 12.82 5.59 -6.60
N HIS A 82 11.53 5.30 -6.74
CA HIS A 82 10.44 6.00 -6.07
C HIS A 82 9.46 5.02 -5.45
N ILE A 83 9.29 5.11 -4.13
CA ILE A 83 8.40 4.24 -3.35
C ILE A 83 7.45 5.11 -2.55
N LEU A 84 6.16 5.01 -2.83
CA LEU A 84 5.08 5.66 -2.08
C LEU A 84 4.60 4.69 -1.00
N ILE A 85 4.68 5.07 0.26
CA ILE A 85 4.22 4.25 1.37
C ILE A 85 2.88 4.77 1.85
N THR A 86 1.87 3.89 1.83
CA THR A 86 0.54 4.22 2.34
C THR A 86 0.57 4.35 3.86
N HIS A 87 1.16 3.38 4.54
CA HIS A 87 1.33 3.39 5.99
C HIS A 87 2.45 2.44 6.43
N GLN A 88 2.80 2.47 7.72
CA GLN A 88 4.00 1.81 8.25
C GLN A 88 3.80 0.34 8.68
N ASP A 89 2.63 -0.26 8.52
CA ASP A 89 2.45 -1.65 8.94
C ASP A 89 3.41 -2.57 8.18
N THR A 90 3.86 -3.64 8.83
CA THR A 90 5.01 -4.44 8.37
C THR A 90 4.81 -5.09 7.00
N ASP A 91 3.57 -5.33 6.62
CA ASP A 91 3.20 -5.86 5.32
C ASP A 91 3.19 -4.80 4.20
N HIS A 92 3.47 -3.55 4.54
CA HIS A 92 3.60 -2.41 3.63
C HIS A 92 5.02 -1.83 3.56
N VAL A 93 5.84 -2.02 4.60
CA VAL A 93 7.20 -1.44 4.65
C VAL A 93 8.31 -2.46 4.91
N GLY A 94 7.98 -3.74 5.12
CA GLY A 94 8.93 -4.76 5.58
C GLY A 94 10.14 -4.97 4.69
N ALA A 95 10.00 -4.87 3.37
CA ALA A 95 11.13 -5.02 2.46
C ALA A 95 12.10 -3.82 2.46
N LEU A 96 11.77 -2.72 3.16
CA LEU A 96 12.68 -1.57 3.34
C LEU A 96 13.59 -1.72 4.56
N GLU A 97 13.46 -2.79 5.34
CA GLU A 97 14.20 -2.96 6.58
C GLU A 97 15.71 -2.98 6.35
N THR A 98 16.43 -2.28 7.21
CA THR A 98 17.91 -2.14 7.14
C THR A 98 18.65 -3.46 7.18
N ASP A 99 18.09 -4.45 7.89
CA ASP A 99 18.70 -5.77 8.04
C ASP A 99 18.37 -6.71 6.85
N SER A 100 17.54 -6.25 5.90
CA SER A 100 17.30 -6.92 4.63
C SER A 100 18.50 -6.77 3.69
N GLU A 101 18.48 -7.41 2.53
CA GLU A 101 19.51 -7.21 1.49
C GLU A 101 19.50 -5.80 0.89
N GLN A 102 18.70 -4.90 1.45
CA GLN A 102 18.53 -3.51 1.03
C GLN A 102 18.24 -3.39 -0.46
N LEU A 103 17.26 -4.16 -0.90
CA LEU A 103 16.85 -4.28 -2.29
C LEU A 103 16.56 -2.92 -2.94
N PHE A 104 16.04 -1.98 -2.15
CA PHE A 104 15.65 -0.63 -2.57
C PHE A 104 16.50 0.46 -1.92
N ARG A 105 17.79 0.19 -1.63
CA ARG A 105 18.67 1.11 -0.88
C ARG A 105 18.64 2.55 -1.39
N ASP A 106 18.71 2.71 -2.71
CA ASP A 106 18.86 4.00 -3.35
C ASP A 106 17.53 4.69 -3.68
N ALA A 107 16.42 4.01 -3.40
CA ALA A 107 15.09 4.56 -3.63
C ALA A 107 14.76 5.66 -2.62
N THR A 108 14.08 6.69 -3.10
CA THR A 108 13.44 7.71 -2.25
C THR A 108 12.08 7.20 -1.80
N VAL A 109 11.85 7.20 -0.49
CA VAL A 109 10.59 6.81 0.14
C VAL A 109 9.75 8.04 0.42
N TYR A 110 8.53 8.07 -0.10
CA TYR A 110 7.53 9.10 0.14
C TYR A 110 6.51 8.57 1.14
N ILE A 111 6.32 9.28 2.24
CA ILE A 111 5.48 8.82 3.36
C ILE A 111 4.79 9.99 4.03
N GLY A 112 3.58 9.81 4.54
CA GLY A 112 2.89 10.83 5.32
C GLY A 112 3.73 11.30 6.50
N GLU A 113 3.77 12.63 6.74
CA GLU A 113 4.56 13.22 7.82
C GLU A 113 4.21 12.61 9.18
N SER A 114 2.92 12.45 9.47
CA SER A 114 2.45 11.81 10.71
C SER A 114 2.82 10.33 10.77
N GLU A 115 2.86 9.65 9.62
CA GLU A 115 3.20 8.23 9.53
C GLU A 115 4.69 7.97 9.77
N ASN A 116 5.54 8.91 9.33
CA ASN A 116 6.99 8.81 9.55
C ASN A 116 7.39 8.64 11.02
N ARG A 117 6.57 9.13 11.96
CA ARG A 117 6.81 9.01 13.40
C ARG A 117 6.87 7.56 13.88
N TYR A 118 6.20 6.64 13.19
CA TYR A 118 6.31 5.21 13.48
C TYR A 118 7.66 4.66 13.02
N LEU A 119 8.14 5.05 11.84
CA LEU A 119 9.45 4.61 11.33
C LEU A 119 10.63 5.18 12.12
N THR A 120 10.48 6.39 12.71
CA THR A 120 11.49 6.96 13.61
C THR A 120 11.44 6.39 15.03
N GLY A 121 10.36 5.69 15.36
CA GLY A 121 10.14 5.15 16.70
C GLY A 121 9.58 6.16 17.72
N GLU A 122 9.24 7.38 17.29
CA GLU A 122 8.57 8.38 18.11
C GLU A 122 7.15 7.95 18.48
N ALA A 123 6.46 7.25 17.58
CA ALA A 123 5.18 6.64 17.83
C ALA A 123 5.28 5.10 17.76
N ARG A 124 4.29 4.42 18.32
CA ARG A 124 4.20 2.96 18.29
C ARG A 124 2.84 2.54 17.79
N ARG A 125 2.85 1.78 16.70
CA ARG A 125 1.64 1.21 16.12
C ARG A 125 1.02 0.18 17.06
N ARG A 126 -0.27 0.36 17.33
CA ARG A 126 -1.05 -0.54 18.18
C ARG A 126 -2.31 -0.98 17.44
N VAL A 127 -2.61 -2.25 17.50
CA VAL A 127 -3.79 -2.88 16.90
C VAL A 127 -4.60 -3.62 17.96
N ILE A 128 -5.78 -4.12 17.58
CA ILE A 128 -6.69 -4.85 18.48
C ILE A 128 -6.99 -3.99 19.72
N HIS A 129 -7.55 -2.79 19.49
CA HIS A 129 -7.89 -1.84 20.55
C HIS A 129 -6.72 -1.50 21.49
N GLY A 130 -5.51 -1.41 20.93
CA GLY A 130 -4.29 -1.06 21.67
C GLY A 130 -3.62 -2.17 22.46
N LEU A 131 -4.13 -3.41 22.37
CA LEU A 131 -3.59 -4.56 23.11
C LEU A 131 -2.29 -5.09 22.52
N TYR A 132 -2.13 -5.02 21.19
CA TYR A 132 -0.97 -5.57 20.50
C TYR A 132 -0.13 -4.45 19.85
N LYS A 133 1.18 -4.49 20.04
CA LYS A 133 2.14 -3.56 19.42
C LYS A 133 2.75 -4.25 18.20
N LEU A 134 2.68 -3.57 17.06
CA LEU A 134 3.40 -4.04 15.88
C LEU A 134 4.91 -3.76 15.98
N PRO A 135 5.75 -4.61 15.35
CA PRO A 135 7.18 -4.38 15.30
C PRO A 135 7.51 -3.07 14.57
N LEU A 136 8.64 -2.48 14.91
CA LEU A 136 9.18 -1.31 14.24
C LEU A 136 10.05 -1.79 13.06
N VAL A 137 9.74 -1.33 11.87
CA VAL A 137 10.60 -1.46 10.70
C VAL A 137 11.56 -0.27 10.65
N LYS A 138 12.85 -0.53 10.59
CA LYS A 138 13.89 0.50 10.47
C LYS A 138 14.34 0.58 9.02
N THR A 139 14.35 1.78 8.47
CA THR A 139 14.85 2.03 7.11
C THR A 139 15.80 3.20 7.07
N ASN A 140 16.84 3.08 6.23
CA ASN A 140 17.84 4.13 5.97
C ASN A 140 17.55 4.92 4.69
N ASN A 141 16.48 4.59 3.98
CA ASN A 141 16.13 5.30 2.75
C ASN A 141 15.95 6.80 2.99
N LYS A 142 16.34 7.60 2.01
CA LYS A 142 15.96 9.02 1.96
C LYS A 142 14.44 9.11 2.00
N ARG A 143 13.90 9.98 2.85
CA ARG A 143 12.45 10.17 3.01
C ARG A 143 12.02 11.56 2.57
N VAL A 144 10.90 11.61 1.87
CA VAL A 144 10.14 12.83 1.57
C VAL A 144 8.83 12.74 2.36
N LEU A 145 8.62 13.71 3.25
CA LEU A 145 7.44 13.76 4.10
C LEU A 145 6.30 14.46 3.37
N LEU A 146 5.15 13.80 3.32
CA LEU A 146 3.99 14.23 2.56
C LEU A 146 2.92 14.85 3.47
N GLN A 147 2.25 15.87 2.94
CA GLN A 147 1.11 16.52 3.57
C GLN A 147 -0.17 16.26 2.78
N ASP A 148 -1.33 16.48 3.43
CA ASP A 148 -2.66 16.33 2.80
C ASP A 148 -2.80 17.27 1.60
N GLY A 149 -3.25 16.73 0.47
CA GLY A 149 -3.46 17.47 -0.76
C GLY A 149 -2.19 17.85 -1.53
N GLN A 150 -1.01 17.44 -1.07
CA GLN A 150 0.23 17.66 -1.80
C GLN A 150 0.21 16.95 -3.15
N VAL A 151 0.68 17.62 -4.19
CA VAL A 151 0.83 17.06 -5.53
C VAL A 151 2.30 16.90 -5.83
N LEU A 152 2.71 15.70 -6.22
CA LEU A 152 4.03 15.39 -6.73
C LEU A 152 3.98 15.28 -8.25
N ASP A 153 5.08 15.64 -8.90
CA ASP A 153 5.38 15.22 -10.27
C ASP A 153 6.68 14.40 -10.22
N ILE A 154 6.58 13.15 -10.60
CA ILE A 154 7.72 12.23 -10.69
C ILE A 154 7.89 11.87 -12.17
N ASP A 155 8.75 12.57 -12.86
CA ASP A 155 9.07 12.35 -14.28
C ASP A 155 7.81 12.32 -15.20
N GLY A 156 6.86 13.22 -14.94
CA GLY A 156 5.61 13.33 -15.67
C GLY A 156 4.51 12.37 -15.19
N ILE A 157 4.70 11.71 -14.05
CA ILE A 157 3.67 11.00 -13.30
C ILE A 157 3.12 11.95 -12.23
N ARG A 158 1.89 12.40 -12.40
CA ARG A 158 1.20 13.24 -11.42
C ARG A 158 0.64 12.39 -10.29
N ILE A 159 0.98 12.71 -9.05
CA ILE A 159 0.52 11.96 -7.89
C ILE A 159 -0.06 12.94 -6.87
N GLU A 160 -1.34 12.82 -6.58
CA GLU A 160 -1.97 13.55 -5.51
C GLU A 160 -1.98 12.70 -4.23
N CYS A 161 -1.45 13.26 -3.16
CA CYS A 161 -1.29 12.62 -1.87
C CYS A 161 -2.42 13.06 -0.95
N LEU A 162 -3.28 12.13 -0.56
CA LEU A 162 -4.46 12.39 0.26
C LEU A 162 -4.28 11.75 1.63
N LEU A 163 -4.33 12.55 2.70
CA LEU A 163 -4.29 12.04 4.06
C LEU A 163 -5.67 11.49 4.45
N VAL A 164 -5.71 10.19 4.77
CA VAL A 164 -6.92 9.45 5.12
C VAL A 164 -6.70 8.72 6.45
N PRO A 165 -6.63 9.46 7.57
CA PRO A 165 -6.30 8.90 8.87
C PRO A 165 -7.44 8.03 9.41
N GLY A 166 -7.07 7.06 10.26
CA GLY A 166 -8.00 6.16 10.94
C GLY A 166 -7.47 4.74 11.05
N HIS A 167 -7.07 4.11 9.95
CA HIS A 167 -6.31 2.87 10.00
C HIS A 167 -4.99 3.12 10.76
N THR A 168 -4.21 4.08 10.29
CA THR A 168 -3.16 4.74 11.07
C THR A 168 -3.39 6.25 11.06
N TRP A 169 -2.68 7.00 11.92
CA TRP A 169 -2.81 8.46 12.00
C TRP A 169 -2.28 9.20 10.77
N GLY A 170 -1.35 8.61 10.07
CA GLY A 170 -0.69 9.23 8.92
C GLY A 170 -0.95 8.51 7.60
N HIS A 171 -1.97 7.62 7.54
CA HIS A 171 -2.26 6.83 6.36
C HIS A 171 -2.50 7.72 5.13
N MET A 172 -1.77 7.42 4.04
CA MET A 172 -1.87 8.13 2.77
C MET A 172 -2.57 7.28 1.71
N VAL A 173 -3.36 7.93 0.90
CA VAL A 173 -3.96 7.40 -0.33
C VAL A 173 -3.38 8.17 -1.49
N TYR A 174 -3.09 7.52 -2.60
CA TYR A 174 -2.45 8.12 -3.76
C TYR A 174 -3.36 8.05 -4.99
N LEU A 175 -3.72 9.23 -5.53
CA LEU A 175 -4.39 9.34 -6.81
C LEU A 175 -3.34 9.64 -7.89
N VAL A 176 -3.09 8.67 -8.77
CA VAL A 176 -2.05 8.75 -9.80
C VAL A 176 -2.68 9.05 -11.15
N ASP A 177 -2.18 10.09 -11.81
CA ASP A 177 -2.62 10.61 -13.12
C ASP A 177 -4.14 10.83 -13.21
N ASP A 178 -4.79 11.17 -12.08
CA ASP A 178 -6.24 11.36 -11.95
C ASP A 178 -7.08 10.13 -12.37
N GLU A 179 -6.46 8.95 -12.47
CA GLU A 179 -7.06 7.72 -12.98
C GLU A 179 -6.98 6.55 -12.00
N TYR A 180 -5.85 6.37 -11.31
CA TYR A 180 -5.60 5.22 -10.44
C TYR A 180 -5.55 5.64 -8.98
N LEU A 181 -6.41 5.04 -8.17
CA LEU A 181 -6.48 5.29 -6.74
C LEU A 181 -5.89 4.10 -5.96
N PHE A 182 -4.79 4.33 -5.25
CA PHE A 182 -4.16 3.33 -4.38
C PHE A 182 -4.50 3.64 -2.93
N THR A 183 -5.33 2.80 -2.32
CA THR A 183 -5.98 3.08 -1.04
C THR A 183 -5.29 2.50 0.18
N GLY A 184 -4.30 1.61 -0.01
CA GLY A 184 -3.73 0.86 1.10
C GLY A 184 -4.82 0.16 1.91
N ASP A 185 -4.69 0.16 3.23
CA ASP A 185 -5.60 -0.51 4.16
C ASP A 185 -6.79 0.36 4.61
N THR A 186 -7.00 1.50 3.95
CA THR A 186 -8.14 2.36 4.25
C THR A 186 -9.47 1.76 3.81
N ILE A 187 -9.47 1.04 2.67
CA ILE A 187 -10.66 0.48 2.05
C ILE A 187 -10.48 -1.01 1.76
N TRP A 188 -11.47 -1.79 2.14
CA TRP A 188 -11.58 -3.21 1.84
C TRP A 188 -12.85 -3.48 1.06
N PHE A 189 -12.73 -4.17 -0.07
CA PHE A 189 -13.88 -4.49 -0.92
C PHE A 189 -14.47 -5.84 -0.59
N GLY A 190 -15.79 -5.86 -0.41
CA GLY A 190 -16.57 -7.08 -0.29
C GLY A 190 -16.80 -7.75 -1.64
N ALA A 191 -17.19 -9.03 -1.61
CA ALA A 191 -17.57 -9.78 -2.81
C ALA A 191 -18.83 -9.22 -3.50
N ASP A 192 -19.61 -8.44 -2.80
CA ASP A 192 -20.83 -7.76 -3.23
C ASP A 192 -20.57 -6.38 -3.88
N GLY A 193 -19.30 -5.97 -3.94
CA GLY A 193 -18.91 -4.64 -4.43
C GLY A 193 -19.08 -3.52 -3.40
N GLY A 194 -19.51 -3.84 -2.17
CA GLY A 194 -19.48 -2.91 -1.05
C GLY A 194 -18.07 -2.73 -0.51
N TYR A 195 -17.84 -1.63 0.19
CA TYR A 195 -16.55 -1.36 0.82
C TYR A 195 -16.69 -1.15 2.34
N SER A 196 -15.66 -1.47 3.07
CA SER A 196 -15.57 -1.28 4.51
C SER A 196 -14.11 -1.14 4.93
N PHE A 197 -13.86 -1.06 6.23
CA PHE A 197 -12.52 -1.13 6.80
C PHE A 197 -12.47 -2.15 7.94
N ILE A 198 -11.28 -2.62 8.29
CA ILE A 198 -11.11 -3.59 9.37
C ILE A 198 -10.97 -2.85 10.71
N SER A 199 -12.07 -2.76 11.45
CA SER A 199 -12.15 -1.99 12.70
C SER A 199 -11.15 -2.41 13.79
N THR A 200 -10.79 -3.69 13.84
CA THR A 200 -9.81 -4.21 14.83
C THR A 200 -8.38 -3.83 14.52
N LEU A 201 -8.09 -3.44 13.29
CA LEU A 201 -6.77 -2.99 12.85
C LEU A 201 -6.66 -1.46 12.80
N ALA A 202 -7.78 -0.74 12.84
CA ALA A 202 -7.78 0.72 12.85
C ALA A 202 -7.39 1.27 14.23
N GLU A 203 -6.63 2.36 14.26
CA GLU A 203 -6.32 3.11 15.48
C GLU A 203 -7.51 3.94 15.95
N ASP A 204 -8.30 4.47 15.00
CA ASP A 204 -9.51 5.23 15.28
C ASP A 204 -10.61 4.93 14.24
N ASN A 205 -11.61 4.15 14.66
CA ASN A 205 -12.72 3.76 13.80
C ASN A 205 -13.62 4.93 13.40
N ARG A 206 -13.81 5.92 14.28
CA ARG A 206 -14.64 7.08 13.99
C ARG A 206 -13.96 7.96 12.95
N LEU A 207 -12.66 8.16 13.10
CA LEU A 207 -11.85 8.91 12.16
C LEU A 207 -11.77 8.20 10.81
N SER A 208 -11.70 6.87 10.78
CA SER A 208 -11.76 6.08 9.54
C SER A 208 -13.03 6.38 8.74
N VAL A 209 -14.21 6.39 9.39
CA VAL A 209 -15.47 6.71 8.71
C VAL A 209 -15.47 8.13 8.13
N GLN A 210 -15.08 9.13 8.94
CA GLN A 210 -15.01 10.53 8.48
C GLN A 210 -14.02 10.71 7.31
N SER A 211 -12.89 10.03 7.37
CA SER A 211 -11.88 10.08 6.32
C SER A 211 -12.37 9.45 5.03
N LEU A 212 -13.10 8.34 5.09
CA LEU A 212 -13.70 7.71 3.92
C LEU A 212 -14.76 8.60 3.26
N GLU A 213 -15.61 9.26 4.05
CA GLU A 213 -16.61 10.21 3.54
C GLU A 213 -15.93 11.40 2.82
N LYS A 214 -14.84 11.93 3.42
CA LYS A 214 -14.04 12.99 2.79
C LYS A 214 -13.38 12.52 1.50
N LEU A 215 -12.79 11.32 1.50
CA LEU A 215 -12.16 10.72 0.33
C LEU A 215 -13.18 10.53 -0.80
N GLU A 216 -14.33 9.95 -0.51
CA GLU A 216 -15.40 9.74 -1.50
C GLU A 216 -15.86 11.07 -2.14
N ALA A 217 -16.07 12.11 -1.34
CA ALA A 217 -16.42 13.44 -1.83
C ALA A 217 -15.36 14.02 -2.77
N ASN A 218 -14.07 13.92 -2.40
CA ASN A 218 -12.95 14.39 -3.21
C ASN A 218 -12.85 13.65 -4.54
N ILE A 219 -12.95 12.32 -4.52
CA ILE A 219 -12.84 11.49 -5.71
C ILE A 219 -14.02 11.72 -6.65
N ARG A 220 -15.24 11.81 -6.12
CA ARG A 220 -16.45 12.12 -6.94
C ARG A 220 -16.36 13.49 -7.61
N ALA A 221 -15.79 14.48 -6.94
CA ALA A 221 -15.59 15.82 -7.50
C ALA A 221 -14.58 15.84 -8.66
N LYS A 222 -13.56 14.98 -8.63
CA LYS A 222 -12.45 14.97 -9.60
C LYS A 222 -12.68 14.02 -10.78
N ILE A 223 -13.09 12.80 -10.50
CA ILE A 223 -13.23 11.74 -11.52
C ILE A 223 -14.61 11.77 -12.16
N GLY A 224 -15.57 12.50 -11.58
CA GLY A 224 -16.94 12.50 -12.03
C GLY A 224 -17.64 11.14 -11.75
N ARG A 225 -18.83 10.93 -12.35
CA ARG A 225 -19.58 9.66 -12.21
C ARG A 225 -18.96 8.50 -13.00
N ALA A 226 -17.90 8.75 -13.74
CA ALA A 226 -17.26 7.77 -14.59
C ALA A 226 -16.05 7.17 -13.89
N SER A 227 -16.13 5.91 -13.62
CA SER A 227 -15.03 4.99 -13.29
C SER A 227 -14.31 5.14 -11.96
N CYS A 228 -14.96 4.83 -10.86
CA CYS A 228 -14.27 3.95 -9.92
C CYS A 228 -14.12 2.58 -10.63
N ARG A 229 -13.15 2.45 -11.49
CA ARG A 229 -12.66 1.16 -11.93
C ARG A 229 -11.68 0.66 -10.90
N GLU A 230 -12.19 0.39 -9.73
CA GLU A 230 -11.49 -0.45 -8.80
C GLU A 230 -11.52 -1.87 -9.28
N ARG A 231 -10.36 -2.32 -9.64
CA ARG A 231 -10.04 -3.73 -9.62
C ARG A 231 -8.94 -3.89 -8.59
N VAL A 232 -9.34 -3.96 -7.33
CA VAL A 232 -8.51 -4.54 -6.28
C VAL A 232 -8.69 -6.03 -6.25
#